data_48a8f2e05b33b513c5b21a7515a8d8ed
#
_entry.id   48a8f2e05b33b513c5b21a7515a8d8ed
#
_cell.length_a   1.000
_cell.length_b   1.000
_cell.length_c   1.000
_cell.angle_alpha   90.00
_cell.angle_beta   90.00
_cell.angle_gamma   90.00
#
_symmetry.space_group_name_H-M   'P 1'
#
loop_
_entity.id
_entity.type
_entity.pdbx_description
1 polymer ?
#
loop_
_entity_poly.entity_id
_entity_poly.type
_entity_poly.pdbx_seq_one_letter_code
_entity_poly.pdbx_strand_id
1 'polypeptide(L)'
;VLLTPTMPTPAFKHDHGKFGERRILVDNDERSYFEGVFWAGLSGVAYLPSTIVPTGLNAEGLPIGVQIIGPEYSDLVTIGIAMELERKGFRFEEPKAFA
;
A
#
# COMPACT_ATOMS: atom_id res chain seq x y z
N VAL A 1 9.81 -7.38 11.89
CA VAL A 1 8.78 -6.64 11.16
C VAL A 1 7.92 -7.58 10.34
N LEU A 2 6.73 -7.14 9.99
CA LEU A 2 5.81 -7.83 9.10
C LEU A 2 5.69 -7.03 7.80
N LEU A 3 5.87 -7.69 6.66
CA LEU A 3 5.66 -7.09 5.35
C LEU A 3 4.29 -7.49 4.82
N THR A 4 3.50 -6.51 4.40
CA THR A 4 2.15 -6.72 3.87
C THR A 4 1.93 -5.85 2.62
N PRO A 5 0.93 -6.16 1.79
CA PRO A 5 0.44 -5.20 0.82
C PRO A 5 -0.07 -3.93 1.54
N THR A 6 -0.14 -2.83 0.82
CA THR A 6 -0.79 -1.59 1.29
C THR A 6 -2.28 -1.61 0.95
N MET A 7 -2.57 -2.06 -0.27
CA MET A 7 -3.92 -2.19 -0.82
C MET A 7 -4.04 -3.54 -1.52
N PRO A 8 -5.23 -4.13 -1.62
CA PRO A 8 -5.42 -5.38 -2.36
C PRO A 8 -5.30 -5.21 -3.88
N THR A 9 -5.36 -3.97 -4.38
CA THR A 9 -5.26 -3.63 -5.80
C THR A 9 -4.38 -2.42 -6.01
N PRO A 10 -3.80 -2.21 -7.22
CA PRO A 10 -3.28 -0.91 -7.62
C PRO A 10 -4.41 0.12 -7.76
N ALA A 11 -4.08 1.34 -8.16
CA ALA A 11 -5.09 2.37 -8.40
C ALA A 11 -6.15 1.89 -9.42
N PHE A 12 -7.39 2.25 -9.20
CA PHE A 12 -8.54 1.91 -10.03
C PHE A 12 -9.34 3.18 -10.39
N LYS A 13 -10.25 3.06 -11.34
CA LYS A 13 -11.09 4.19 -11.77
C LYS A 13 -11.99 4.69 -10.66
N HIS A 14 -12.26 5.99 -10.66
CA HIS A 14 -13.19 6.59 -9.71
C HIS A 14 -14.57 5.96 -9.82
N ASP A 15 -15.19 5.72 -8.69
CA ASP A 15 -16.56 5.24 -8.55
C ASP A 15 -17.30 6.24 -7.67
N HIS A 16 -18.29 6.94 -8.24
CA HIS A 16 -19.09 7.95 -7.55
C HIS A 16 -20.43 7.40 -7.04
N GLY A 17 -20.64 6.09 -7.09
CA GLY A 17 -21.80 5.42 -6.51
C GLY A 17 -21.83 5.56 -4.98
N LYS A 18 -22.91 5.09 -4.37
CA LYS A 18 -23.01 5.04 -2.90
C LYS A 18 -21.89 4.16 -2.34
N PHE A 19 -21.28 4.57 -1.25
CA PHE A 19 -20.12 3.88 -0.68
C PHE A 19 -20.36 2.36 -0.47
N GLY A 20 -21.49 1.97 0.10
CA GLY A 20 -21.80 0.56 0.35
C GLY A 20 -22.06 -0.28 -0.90
N GLU A 21 -22.29 0.36 -2.04
CA GLU A 21 -22.54 -0.31 -3.32
C GLU A 21 -21.30 -0.38 -4.22
N ARG A 22 -20.23 0.34 -3.85
CA ARG A 22 -18.97 0.35 -4.61
C ARG A 22 -18.29 -1.01 -4.54
N ARG A 23 -17.67 -1.41 -5.65
CA ARG A 23 -16.92 -2.66 -5.77
C ARG A 23 -15.51 -2.42 -6.27
N ILE A 24 -14.60 -3.30 -5.90
CA ILE A 24 -13.24 -3.38 -6.43
C ILE A 24 -13.02 -4.79 -7.00
N LEU A 25 -12.17 -4.87 -8.01
CA LEU A 25 -11.79 -6.15 -8.61
C LEU A 25 -10.46 -6.61 -8.01
N VAL A 26 -10.48 -7.77 -7.36
CA VAL A 26 -9.28 -8.40 -6.79
C VAL A 26 -9.13 -9.78 -7.41
N ASP A 27 -8.10 -9.98 -8.22
CA ASP A 27 -7.85 -11.24 -8.95
C ASP A 27 -9.09 -11.73 -9.76
N ASN A 28 -9.77 -10.80 -10.43
CA ASN A 28 -11.01 -11.00 -11.18
C ASN A 28 -12.28 -11.29 -10.35
N ASP A 29 -12.18 -11.27 -9.03
CA ASP A 29 -13.33 -11.36 -8.13
C ASP A 29 -13.82 -9.97 -7.72
N GLU A 30 -15.13 -9.73 -7.82
CA GLU A 30 -15.74 -8.53 -7.27
C GLU A 30 -15.79 -8.60 -5.74
N ARG A 31 -15.20 -7.60 -5.10
CA ARG A 31 -15.14 -7.48 -3.64
C ARG A 31 -15.73 -6.15 -3.20
N SER A 32 -16.14 -6.07 -1.93
CA SER A 32 -16.59 -4.81 -1.36
C SER A 32 -15.49 -3.76 -1.41
N TYR A 33 -15.83 -2.54 -1.78
CA TYR A 33 -14.91 -1.39 -1.75
C TYR A 33 -14.26 -1.20 -0.38
N PHE A 34 -14.99 -1.52 0.70
CA PHE A 34 -14.50 -1.42 2.07
C PHE A 34 -13.33 -2.36 2.36
N GLU A 35 -13.18 -3.46 1.63
CA GLU A 35 -12.02 -4.35 1.78
C GLU A 35 -10.68 -3.68 1.43
N GLY A 36 -10.71 -2.55 0.70
CA GLY A 36 -9.53 -1.76 0.42
C GLY A 36 -8.78 -1.25 1.65
N VAL A 37 -9.44 -1.13 2.80
CA VAL A 37 -8.82 -0.66 4.05
C VAL A 37 -8.26 -1.78 4.94
N PHE A 38 -8.40 -3.03 4.55
CA PHE A 38 -8.00 -4.18 5.39
C PHE A 38 -6.53 -4.12 5.81
N TRP A 39 -5.63 -4.01 4.86
CA TRP A 39 -4.19 -4.03 5.14
C TRP A 39 -3.73 -2.79 5.91
N ALA A 40 -4.23 -1.61 5.55
CA ALA A 40 -3.95 -0.37 6.27
C ALA A 40 -4.52 -0.41 7.70
N GLY A 41 -5.70 -0.99 7.88
CA GLY A 41 -6.34 -1.14 9.17
C GLY A 41 -5.61 -2.08 10.13
N LEU A 42 -4.82 -3.02 9.60
CA LEU A 42 -4.10 -4.00 10.40
C LEU A 42 -3.11 -3.36 11.39
N SER A 43 -2.32 -2.39 10.94
CA SER A 43 -1.43 -1.63 11.83
C SER A 43 -2.21 -0.68 12.75
N GLY A 44 -3.23 -0.02 12.21
CA GLY A 44 -4.02 0.96 12.96
C GLY A 44 -4.78 0.35 14.13
N VAL A 45 -5.43 -0.80 13.96
CA VAL A 45 -6.21 -1.46 15.02
C VAL A 45 -5.33 -1.95 16.17
N ALA A 46 -4.08 -2.26 15.90
CA ALA A 46 -3.12 -2.76 16.88
C ALA A 46 -2.17 -1.65 17.42
N TYR A 47 -2.37 -0.40 17.03
CA TYR A 47 -1.51 0.73 17.39
C TYR A 47 -0.03 0.53 17.04
N LEU A 48 0.25 -0.11 15.92
CA LEU A 48 1.60 -0.41 15.47
C LEU A 48 2.09 0.61 14.45
N PRO A 49 3.39 0.98 14.47
CA PRO A 49 3.96 1.83 13.44
C PRO A 49 4.03 1.08 12.11
N SER A 50 3.82 1.80 11.02
CA SER A 50 4.05 1.27 9.69
C SER A 50 4.67 2.30 8.75
N THR A 51 5.55 1.82 7.88
CA THR A 51 6.20 2.62 6.84
C THR A 51 5.92 1.98 5.49
N ILE A 52 5.61 2.79 4.49
CA ILE A 52 5.32 2.30 3.14
C ILE A 52 6.47 2.64 2.21
N VAL A 53 6.89 1.65 1.41
CA VAL A 53 7.95 1.77 0.43
C VAL A 53 7.42 1.42 -0.95
N PRO A 54 7.72 2.20 -2.00
CA PRO A 54 7.38 1.82 -3.35
C PRO A 54 8.17 0.58 -3.78
N THR A 55 7.51 -0.32 -4.51
CA THR A 55 8.12 -1.55 -5.03
C THR A 55 8.23 -1.58 -6.55
N GLY A 56 7.80 -0.52 -7.20
CA GLY A 56 7.83 -0.39 -8.66
C GLY A 56 6.45 -0.17 -9.24
N LEU A 57 6.33 -0.44 -10.53
CA LEU A 57 5.09 -0.26 -11.29
C LEU A 57 4.55 -1.62 -11.73
N ASN A 58 3.22 -1.73 -11.82
CA ASN A 58 2.60 -2.88 -12.45
C ASN A 58 2.70 -2.80 -13.99
N ALA A 59 2.13 -3.79 -14.69
CA ALA A 59 2.14 -3.84 -16.16
C ALA A 59 1.44 -2.64 -16.84
N GLU A 60 0.54 -1.97 -16.12
CA GLU A 60 -0.19 -0.79 -16.61
C GLU A 60 0.53 0.53 -16.27
N GLY A 61 1.68 0.47 -15.61
CA GLY A 61 2.45 1.65 -15.20
C GLY A 61 1.95 2.30 -13.92
N LEU A 62 1.13 1.61 -13.13
CA LEU A 62 0.60 2.12 -11.86
C LEU A 62 1.53 1.73 -10.70
N PRO A 63 1.79 2.65 -9.75
CA PRO A 63 2.68 2.38 -8.63
C PRO A 63 2.09 1.37 -7.65
N ILE A 64 2.97 0.54 -7.11
CA ILE A 64 2.68 -0.44 -6.07
C ILE A 64 3.61 -0.20 -4.89
N GLY A 65 3.11 -0.37 -3.68
CA GLY A 65 3.89 -0.26 -2.45
C GLY A 65 3.73 -1.47 -1.54
N VAL A 66 4.70 -1.64 -0.65
CA VAL A 66 4.67 -2.59 0.44
C VAL A 66 4.64 -1.87 1.78
N GLN A 67 3.90 -2.40 2.72
CA GLN A 67 3.80 -1.89 4.08
C GLN A 67 4.73 -2.69 5.01
N ILE A 68 5.52 -1.98 5.80
CA ILE A 68 6.43 -2.52 6.81
C ILE A 68 5.82 -2.22 8.17
N ILE A 69 5.29 -3.22 8.86
CA ILE A 69 4.70 -3.05 10.19
C ILE A 69 5.71 -3.50 11.24
N GLY A 70 5.99 -2.65 12.20
CA GLY A 70 6.90 -2.92 13.32
C GLY A 70 6.17 -3.09 14.65
N PRO A 71 6.89 -3.51 15.69
CA PRO A 71 6.38 -3.51 17.05
C PRO A 71 6.01 -2.10 17.54
N GLU A 72 5.25 -2.03 18.61
CA GLU A 72 4.88 -0.76 19.23
C GLU A 72 6.12 0.11 19.55
N TYR A 73 6.02 1.40 19.30
CA TYR A 73 7.10 2.39 19.47
C TYR A 73 8.38 2.17 18.66
N SER A 74 8.35 1.33 17.63
CA SER A 74 9.51 1.04 16.78
C SER A 74 9.48 1.75 15.42
N ASP A 75 9.00 2.98 15.37
CA ASP A 75 8.92 3.78 14.14
C ASP A 75 10.27 3.89 13.43
N LEU A 76 11.35 4.15 14.20
CA LEU A 76 12.68 4.23 13.62
C LEU A 76 13.19 2.92 13.02
N VAL A 77 12.69 1.78 13.49
CA VAL A 77 13.02 0.46 12.91
C VAL A 77 12.36 0.31 11.55
N THR A 78 11.08 0.63 11.44
CA THR A 78 10.36 0.53 10.16
C THR A 78 10.93 1.51 9.12
N ILE A 79 11.28 2.73 9.53
CA ILE A 79 11.95 3.72 8.69
C ILE A 79 13.36 3.23 8.28
N GLY A 80 14.12 2.66 9.21
CA GLY A 80 15.45 2.12 8.92
C GLY A 80 15.40 0.98 7.88
N ILE A 81 14.42 0.09 7.96
CA ILE A 81 14.21 -0.96 6.96
C ILE A 81 13.83 -0.35 5.61
N ALA A 82 12.96 0.67 5.61
CA ALA A 82 12.59 1.39 4.39
C ALA A 82 13.84 2.01 3.72
N MET A 83 14.74 2.61 4.48
CA MET A 83 16.01 3.15 3.98
C MET A 83 16.91 2.07 3.37
N GLU A 84 16.98 0.88 3.98
CA GLU A 84 17.73 -0.24 3.40
C GLU A 84 17.11 -0.72 2.07
N LEU A 85 15.78 -0.79 2.00
CA LEU A 85 15.09 -1.13 0.76
C LEU A 85 15.33 -0.09 -0.33
N GLU A 86 15.34 1.21 0.03
CA GLU A 86 15.66 2.29 -0.89
C GLU A 86 17.08 2.14 -1.48
N ARG A 87 18.08 1.82 -0.66
CA ARG A 87 19.45 1.55 -1.11
C ARG A 87 19.53 0.37 -2.07
N LYS A 88 18.61 -0.57 -1.98
CA LYS A 88 18.48 -1.73 -2.87
C LYS A 88 17.68 -1.44 -4.16
N GLY A 89 17.20 -0.22 -4.34
CA GLY A 89 16.50 0.21 -5.54
C GLY A 89 14.98 0.36 -5.41
N PHE A 90 14.39 0.03 -4.24
CA PHE A 90 12.97 0.25 -3.97
C PHE A 90 12.72 1.69 -3.53
N ARG A 91 12.78 2.61 -4.48
CA ARG A 91 12.74 4.05 -4.22
C ARG A 91 11.65 4.74 -5.01
N PHE A 92 11.31 5.94 -4.57
CA PHE A 92 10.38 6.81 -5.30
C PHE A 92 10.93 7.15 -6.69
N GLU A 93 10.06 7.06 -7.68
CA GLU A 93 10.28 7.56 -9.03
C GLU A 93 9.19 8.56 -9.37
N GLU A 94 9.59 9.75 -9.83
CA GLU A 94 8.63 10.77 -10.22
C GLU A 94 7.82 10.29 -11.44
N PRO A 95 6.48 10.39 -11.40
CA PRO A 95 5.66 10.03 -12.56
C PRO A 95 6.02 10.86 -13.79
N LYS A 96 6.25 10.22 -14.92
CA LYS A 96 6.70 10.89 -16.17
C LYS A 96 5.79 12.04 -16.61
N ALA A 97 4.50 11.99 -16.30
CA ALA A 97 3.55 13.06 -16.62
C ALA A 97 3.80 14.36 -15.84
N PHE A 98 4.58 14.30 -14.76
CA PHE A 98 4.86 15.43 -13.87
C PHE A 98 6.35 15.72 -13.74
N ALA A 99 7.16 14.96 -14.42
CA ALA A 99 8.61 15.12 -14.42
C ALA A 99 9.04 16.31 -15.31
#